data_603e005eb28b32da42179fe35c44bb36
#
_entry.id   603e005eb28b32da42179fe35c44bb36
#
_cell.length_a   1.000
_cell.length_b   1.000
_cell.length_c   1.000
_cell.angle_alpha   90.00
_cell.angle_beta   90.00
_cell.angle_gamma   90.00
#
_symmetry.space_group_name_H-M   'P 1'
#
loop_
_entity.id
_entity.type
_entity.pdbx_description
1 polymer ?
#
loop_
_entity_poly.entity_id
_entity_poly.type
_entity_poly.pdbx_seq_one_letter_code
_entity_poly.pdbx_strand_id
1 'polypeptide(L)'
;MGDLLSRLWACFDSSEPLFSAREVASWPDGQAQWLQERGVLCATTSASRVGCSCCPSGHVEDVLEVPDADPPRFFIACPESVTVEVDSEALRQWTIDGDAVASLIAAALGLQGRPTPIESGRVWRLGTTRWQQTSREVLLARGLGAEDAARIAAHAGQAGRPIVLISGQEPPSHVWPGRPPACVALSRVMSQHATGLQADVVLLHDLVQ
;
A
#
# COMPACT_ATOMS: atom_id res chain seq x y z
N MET A 1 3.39 14.73 -11.68
CA MET A 1 2.79 14.53 -10.34
C MET A 1 2.08 13.18 -10.39
N GLY A 2 2.54 12.18 -9.63
CA GLY A 2 1.95 10.83 -9.67
C GLY A 2 0.53 10.82 -9.10
N ASP A 3 -0.34 10.01 -9.69
CA ASP A 3 -1.68 9.74 -9.19
C ASP A 3 -1.61 9.14 -7.76
N LEU A 4 -2.56 9.47 -6.89
CA LEU A 4 -2.63 8.97 -5.50
C LEU A 4 -2.57 7.44 -5.47
N LEU A 5 -3.32 6.76 -6.34
CA LEU A 5 -3.34 5.31 -6.38
C LEU A 5 -1.97 4.72 -6.71
N SER A 6 -1.21 5.33 -7.62
CA SER A 6 0.14 4.88 -7.93
C SER A 6 1.05 4.96 -6.72
N ARG A 7 0.94 6.03 -5.91
CA ARG A 7 1.69 6.16 -4.65
C ARG A 7 1.22 5.15 -3.61
N LEU A 8 -0.11 4.98 -3.48
CA LEU A 8 -0.70 4.02 -2.56
C LEU A 8 -0.23 2.59 -2.86
N TRP A 9 -0.28 2.18 -4.12
CA TRP A 9 0.15 0.83 -4.51
C TRP A 9 1.65 0.63 -4.33
N ALA A 10 2.48 1.62 -4.67
CA ALA A 10 3.92 1.55 -4.47
C ALA A 10 4.29 1.45 -2.97
N CYS A 11 3.65 2.26 -2.11
CA CYS A 11 3.84 2.19 -0.68
C CYS A 11 3.31 0.85 -0.12
N PHE A 12 2.13 0.42 -0.54
CA PHE A 12 1.55 -0.86 -0.12
C PHE A 12 2.43 -2.06 -0.49
N ASP A 13 3.18 -1.99 -1.60
CA ASP A 13 4.09 -3.06 -2.02
C ASP A 13 5.42 -3.07 -1.24
N SER A 14 5.76 -1.98 -0.56
CA SER A 14 7.00 -1.87 0.22
C SER A 14 6.99 -2.77 1.46
N SER A 15 8.18 -3.07 2.01
CA SER A 15 8.32 -3.82 3.26
C SER A 15 7.69 -3.09 4.44
N GLU A 16 7.80 -1.77 4.47
CA GLU A 16 7.24 -0.87 5.48
C GLU A 16 6.29 0.11 4.81
N PRO A 17 4.97 -0.20 4.79
CA PRO A 17 3.98 0.64 4.10
C PRO A 17 3.61 1.87 4.94
N LEU A 18 4.52 2.82 5.03
CA LEU A 18 4.41 4.05 5.82
C LEU A 18 4.37 5.29 4.92
N PHE A 19 3.53 6.24 5.30
CA PHE A 19 3.51 7.60 4.76
C PHE A 19 3.87 8.60 5.84
N SER A 20 4.77 9.51 5.54
CA SER A 20 5.11 10.65 6.39
C SER A 20 4.06 11.77 6.31
N ALA A 21 4.05 12.65 7.31
CA ALA A 21 3.21 13.85 7.31
C ALA A 21 3.40 14.71 6.05
N ARG A 22 4.64 14.85 5.59
CA ARG A 22 4.99 15.63 4.39
C ARG A 22 4.39 15.01 3.12
N GLU A 23 4.43 13.69 2.99
CA GLU A 23 3.84 13.01 1.83
C GLU A 23 2.33 13.16 1.83
N VAL A 24 1.67 12.90 2.96
CA VAL A 24 0.21 13.04 3.09
C VAL A 24 -0.25 14.48 2.85
N ALA A 25 0.48 15.48 3.35
CA ALA A 25 0.19 16.88 3.11
C ALA A 25 0.36 17.31 1.64
N SER A 26 1.10 16.53 0.84
CA SER A 26 1.26 16.77 -0.61
C SER A 26 0.13 16.21 -1.47
N TRP A 27 -0.82 15.48 -0.87
CA TRP A 27 -1.94 14.90 -1.59
C TRP A 27 -3.03 15.96 -1.85
N PRO A 28 -3.83 15.80 -2.90
CA PRO A 28 -4.99 16.64 -3.12
C PRO A 28 -5.96 16.62 -1.94
N ASP A 29 -6.66 17.74 -1.73
CA ASP A 29 -7.58 17.92 -0.62
C ASP A 29 -8.62 16.77 -0.52
N GLY A 30 -8.85 16.32 0.70
CA GLY A 30 -9.82 15.28 1.02
C GLY A 30 -9.36 13.84 0.74
N GLN A 31 -8.25 13.61 0.02
CA GLN A 31 -7.81 12.25 -0.33
C GLN A 31 -7.29 11.46 0.87
N ALA A 32 -6.53 12.10 1.74
CA ALA A 32 -6.10 11.47 3.00
C ALA A 32 -7.29 11.11 3.87
N GLN A 33 -8.23 12.04 4.04
CA GLN A 33 -9.45 11.83 4.79
C GLN A 33 -10.28 10.67 4.22
N TRP A 34 -10.42 10.62 2.89
CA TRP A 34 -11.14 9.55 2.20
C TRP A 34 -10.56 8.16 2.50
N LEU A 35 -9.23 8.01 2.55
CA LEU A 35 -8.56 6.76 2.92
C LEU A 35 -8.69 6.44 4.41
N GLN A 36 -8.62 7.46 5.28
CA GLN A 36 -8.78 7.30 6.73
C GLN A 36 -10.20 6.85 7.09
N GLU A 37 -11.23 7.46 6.51
CA GLU A 37 -12.63 7.08 6.72
C GLU A 37 -12.94 5.63 6.32
N ARG A 38 -12.14 5.07 5.40
CA ARG A 38 -12.23 3.67 4.96
C ARG A 38 -11.31 2.73 5.71
N GLY A 39 -10.58 3.24 6.68
CA GLY A 39 -9.62 2.46 7.47
C GLY A 39 -8.39 2.01 6.69
N VAL A 40 -8.19 2.51 5.46
CA VAL A 40 -7.02 2.16 4.64
C VAL A 40 -5.76 2.84 5.16
N LEU A 41 -5.87 4.10 5.58
CA LEU A 41 -4.79 4.90 6.13
C LEU A 41 -4.97 5.04 7.64
N CYS A 42 -4.15 4.37 8.42
CA CYS A 42 -4.22 4.33 9.89
C CYS A 42 -3.05 5.10 10.49
N ALA A 43 -3.34 5.98 11.46
CA ALA A 43 -2.28 6.62 12.23
C ALA A 43 -1.44 5.56 12.97
N THR A 44 -0.13 5.77 13.00
CA THR A 44 0.81 4.87 13.68
C THR A 44 1.76 5.65 14.58
N THR A 45 2.83 5.03 15.05
CA THR A 45 3.84 5.68 15.89
C THR A 45 4.48 6.87 15.19
N SER A 46 4.92 7.85 15.97
CA SER A 46 5.66 9.01 15.44
C SER A 46 6.96 8.57 14.76
N ALA A 47 7.35 9.34 13.74
CA ALA A 47 8.61 9.13 13.05
C ALA A 47 9.80 9.32 13.97
N SER A 48 10.71 8.35 13.99
CA SER A 48 12.01 8.47 14.66
C SER A 48 13.05 9.19 13.80
N ARG A 49 12.77 9.39 12.51
CA ARG A 49 13.64 10.09 11.55
C ARG A 49 12.81 10.99 10.65
N VAL A 50 13.30 12.18 10.37
CA VAL A 50 12.62 13.14 9.48
C VAL A 50 13.61 13.84 8.56
N GLY A 51 13.12 14.28 7.41
CA GLY A 51 13.88 15.12 6.50
C GLY A 51 14.05 16.54 7.05
N CYS A 52 15.26 17.06 7.01
CA CYS A 52 15.56 18.43 7.38
C CYS A 52 14.83 19.40 6.45
N SER A 53 14.12 20.38 7.03
CA SER A 53 13.41 21.41 6.30
C SER A 53 14.20 22.71 6.11
N CYS A 54 15.33 22.86 6.80
CA CYS A 54 16.08 24.12 6.82
C CYS A 54 17.20 24.20 5.76
N CYS A 55 17.65 23.06 5.21
CA CYS A 55 18.71 23.05 4.22
C CYS A 55 18.26 22.43 2.88
N PRO A 56 18.84 22.88 1.74
CA PRO A 56 18.45 22.40 0.41
C PRO A 56 18.74 20.91 0.16
N SER A 57 19.69 20.34 0.88
CA SER A 57 20.07 18.92 0.76
C SER A 57 18.95 17.97 1.21
N GLY A 58 18.05 18.44 2.09
CA GLY A 58 16.90 17.64 2.55
C GLY A 58 17.33 16.32 3.20
N HIS A 59 18.49 16.28 3.88
CA HIS A 59 18.99 15.08 4.55
C HIS A 59 18.00 14.57 5.61
N VAL A 60 18.05 13.28 5.93
CA VAL A 60 17.18 12.63 6.90
C VAL A 60 17.98 12.34 8.17
N GLU A 61 17.48 12.82 9.32
CA GLU A 61 18.16 12.73 10.61
C GLU A 61 17.29 12.08 11.67
N ASP A 62 17.93 11.54 12.70
CA ASP A 62 17.25 10.99 13.86
C ASP A 62 16.62 12.12 14.70
N VAL A 63 15.39 11.88 15.17
CA VAL A 63 14.66 12.81 16.02
C VAL A 63 15.12 12.64 17.46
N LEU A 64 15.52 13.76 18.08
CA LEU A 64 15.89 13.85 19.48
C LEU A 64 14.73 14.50 20.25
N GLU A 65 14.15 13.77 21.20
CA GLU A 65 13.11 14.28 22.09
C GLU A 65 13.73 14.87 23.36
N VAL A 66 13.24 16.03 23.78
CA VAL A 66 13.55 16.60 25.08
C VAL A 66 12.39 16.28 26.05
N PRO A 67 12.53 15.22 26.87
CA PRO A 67 11.41 14.62 27.60
C PRO A 67 10.86 15.52 28.73
N ASP A 68 11.67 16.44 29.26
CA ASP A 68 11.28 17.31 30.38
C ASP A 68 10.55 18.59 29.94
N ALA A 69 10.30 18.76 28.64
CA ALA A 69 9.53 19.89 28.13
C ALA A 69 8.02 19.57 28.08
N ASP A 70 7.19 20.51 28.48
CA ASP A 70 5.73 20.42 28.40
C ASP A 70 5.19 21.61 27.56
N PRO A 71 4.73 21.37 26.31
CA PRO A 71 4.71 20.09 25.58
C PRO A 71 6.10 19.58 25.18
N PRO A 72 6.23 18.28 24.88
CA PRO A 72 7.48 17.68 24.41
C PRO A 72 8.03 18.43 23.19
N ARG A 73 9.35 18.65 23.15
CA ARG A 73 10.03 19.31 22.04
C ARG A 73 10.91 18.32 21.31
N PHE A 74 10.94 18.44 19.99
CA PHE A 74 11.68 17.55 19.11
C PHE A 74 12.70 18.32 18.29
N PHE A 75 13.87 17.73 18.08
CA PHE A 75 14.97 18.35 17.37
C PHE A 75 15.63 17.34 16.44
N ILE A 76 16.28 17.83 15.39
CA ILE A 76 17.22 17.07 14.56
C ILE A 76 18.57 17.79 14.49
N ALA A 77 19.65 17.03 14.30
CA ALA A 77 20.95 17.59 13.98
C ALA A 77 20.99 18.02 12.51
N CYS A 78 21.48 19.23 12.24
CA CYS A 78 21.66 19.72 10.88
C CYS A 78 23.09 20.20 10.68
N PRO A 79 23.81 19.70 9.67
CA PRO A 79 25.19 20.14 9.41
C PRO A 79 25.33 21.65 9.15
N GLU A 80 24.27 22.29 8.63
CA GLU A 80 24.28 23.71 8.29
C GLU A 80 23.82 24.61 9.44
N SER A 81 22.85 24.12 10.26
CA SER A 81 22.17 24.92 11.30
C SER A 81 22.36 24.38 12.71
N VAL A 82 23.21 23.36 12.90
CA VAL A 82 23.55 22.67 14.14
C VAL A 82 22.34 21.92 14.74
N THR A 83 21.26 22.61 15.08
CA THR A 83 20.05 22.03 15.67
C THR A 83 18.83 22.71 15.08
N VAL A 84 17.86 21.91 14.64
CA VAL A 84 16.59 22.38 14.07
C VAL A 84 15.46 21.79 14.87
N GLU A 85 14.55 22.63 15.35
CA GLU A 85 13.34 22.19 16.01
C GLU A 85 12.37 21.63 14.97
N VAL A 86 11.73 20.51 15.32
CA VAL A 86 10.76 19.80 14.47
C VAL A 86 9.40 19.89 15.11
N ASP A 87 8.40 20.32 14.35
CA ASP A 87 7.02 20.31 14.80
C ASP A 87 6.54 18.86 15.01
N SER A 88 5.83 18.60 16.12
CA SER A 88 5.24 17.30 16.41
C SER A 88 4.31 16.80 15.30
N GLU A 89 3.62 17.68 14.59
CA GLU A 89 2.79 17.32 13.43
C GLU A 89 3.61 16.77 12.27
N ALA A 90 4.86 17.22 12.11
CA ALA A 90 5.78 16.70 11.09
C ALA A 90 6.25 15.26 11.38
N LEU A 91 6.12 14.81 12.63
CA LEU A 91 6.46 13.45 13.06
C LEU A 91 5.33 12.45 12.82
N ARG A 92 4.14 12.90 12.46
CA ARG A 92 3.00 12.00 12.21
C ARG A 92 3.29 11.06 11.05
N GLN A 93 2.90 9.80 11.25
CA GLN A 93 3.00 8.77 10.22
C GLN A 93 1.69 7.99 10.12
N TRP A 94 1.48 7.43 8.97
CA TRP A 94 0.35 6.53 8.70
C TRP A 94 0.85 5.25 8.05
N THR A 95 0.26 4.15 8.48
CA THR A 95 0.44 2.85 7.85
C THR A 95 -0.77 2.50 6.98
N ILE A 96 -0.58 1.58 6.05
CA ILE A 96 -1.65 1.06 5.21
C ILE A 96 -2.18 -0.24 5.82
N ASP A 97 -3.47 -0.27 6.13
CA ASP A 97 -4.16 -1.50 6.55
C ASP A 97 -4.49 -2.38 5.34
N GLY A 98 -3.86 -3.54 5.28
CA GLY A 98 -4.01 -4.48 4.17
C GLY A 98 -5.40 -5.13 4.08
N ASP A 99 -6.07 -5.35 5.21
CA ASP A 99 -7.41 -5.93 5.24
C ASP A 99 -8.44 -4.92 4.74
N ALA A 100 -8.27 -3.65 5.07
CA ALA A 100 -9.07 -2.56 4.54
C ALA A 100 -8.85 -2.37 3.02
N VAL A 101 -7.60 -2.43 2.56
CA VAL A 101 -7.27 -2.42 1.11
C VAL A 101 -7.95 -3.59 0.40
N ALA A 102 -7.82 -4.81 0.93
CA ALA A 102 -8.46 -5.99 0.35
C ALA A 102 -9.99 -5.84 0.27
N SER A 103 -10.60 -5.28 1.31
CA SER A 103 -12.04 -5.02 1.36
C SER A 103 -12.48 -3.97 0.33
N LEU A 104 -11.70 -2.90 0.19
CA LEU A 104 -11.96 -1.84 -0.78
C LEU A 104 -11.88 -2.35 -2.23
N ILE A 105 -10.85 -3.16 -2.54
CA ILE A 105 -10.67 -3.77 -3.88
C ILE A 105 -11.80 -4.77 -4.17
N ALA A 106 -12.14 -5.65 -3.22
CA ALA A 106 -13.21 -6.63 -3.38
C ALA A 106 -14.56 -5.96 -3.67
N ALA A 107 -14.87 -4.86 -2.96
CA ALA A 107 -16.07 -4.07 -3.19
C ALA A 107 -16.06 -3.41 -4.58
N ALA A 108 -14.94 -2.83 -5.01
CA ALA A 108 -14.80 -2.20 -6.33
C ALA A 108 -14.98 -3.22 -7.48
N LEU A 109 -14.56 -4.46 -7.28
CA LEU A 109 -14.74 -5.56 -8.23
C LEU A 109 -16.10 -6.25 -8.14
N GLY A 110 -16.95 -5.94 -7.15
CA GLY A 110 -18.22 -6.60 -6.93
C GLY A 110 -18.09 -8.10 -6.62
N LEU A 111 -16.99 -8.51 -5.96
CA LEU A 111 -16.74 -9.92 -5.68
C LEU A 111 -17.71 -10.49 -4.65
N GLN A 112 -18.00 -11.78 -4.79
CA GLN A 112 -18.79 -12.52 -3.82
C GLN A 112 -17.90 -13.03 -2.69
N GLY A 113 -18.38 -12.87 -1.44
CA GLY A 113 -17.67 -13.29 -0.24
C GLY A 113 -17.03 -12.12 0.52
N ARG A 114 -16.39 -12.46 1.64
CA ARG A 114 -15.65 -11.50 2.46
C ARG A 114 -14.16 -11.75 2.28
N PRO A 115 -13.33 -10.72 2.10
CA PRO A 115 -11.89 -10.88 2.06
C PRO A 115 -11.35 -11.56 3.33
N THR A 116 -10.42 -12.48 3.15
CA THR A 116 -9.76 -13.19 4.25
C THR A 116 -8.25 -13.28 3.99
N PRO A 117 -7.41 -13.04 5.00
CA PRO A 117 -5.97 -13.22 4.84
C PRO A 117 -5.63 -14.72 4.66
N ILE A 118 -4.78 -15.02 3.69
CA ILE A 118 -4.14 -16.34 3.50
C ILE A 118 -2.76 -16.31 4.16
N GLU A 119 -2.01 -15.26 3.90
CA GLU A 119 -0.74 -14.94 4.55
C GLU A 119 -0.85 -13.52 5.11
N SER A 120 -0.69 -13.40 6.41
CA SER A 120 -0.91 -12.14 7.14
C SER A 120 -0.12 -10.99 6.54
N GLY A 121 -0.81 -9.91 6.22
CA GLY A 121 -0.23 -8.70 5.65
C GLY A 121 0.36 -8.83 4.23
N ARG A 122 0.23 -9.99 3.55
CA ARG A 122 0.88 -10.24 2.26
C ARG A 122 -0.05 -10.82 1.19
N VAL A 123 -0.93 -11.77 1.54
CA VAL A 123 -1.85 -12.41 0.58
C VAL A 123 -3.26 -12.49 1.17
N TRP A 124 -4.23 -12.06 0.41
CA TRP A 124 -5.65 -12.13 0.75
C TRP A 124 -6.43 -12.85 -0.33
N ARG A 125 -7.38 -13.66 0.10
CA ARG A 125 -8.49 -14.11 -0.75
C ARG A 125 -9.51 -13.00 -0.77
N LEU A 126 -9.78 -12.39 -1.92
CA LEU A 126 -10.75 -11.31 -2.06
C LEU A 126 -12.18 -11.82 -2.22
N GLY A 127 -12.34 -12.98 -2.84
CA GLY A 127 -13.62 -13.60 -3.16
C GLY A 127 -13.58 -14.36 -4.47
N THR A 128 -14.74 -14.55 -5.08
CA THR A 128 -14.88 -15.24 -6.36
C THR A 128 -15.58 -14.37 -7.38
N THR A 129 -15.21 -14.54 -8.63
CA THR A 129 -15.91 -13.93 -9.77
C THR A 129 -16.26 -14.99 -10.80
N ARG A 130 -17.31 -14.71 -11.58
CA ARG A 130 -17.73 -15.62 -12.66
C ARG A 130 -17.05 -15.20 -13.97
N TRP A 131 -16.30 -16.12 -14.57
CA TRP A 131 -15.54 -15.88 -15.79
C TRP A 131 -15.84 -16.93 -16.83
N GLN A 132 -16.37 -16.54 -17.98
CA GLN A 132 -16.68 -17.50 -19.06
C GLN A 132 -17.33 -18.80 -18.56
N GLN A 133 -18.36 -18.68 -17.71
CA GLN A 133 -19.08 -19.78 -17.03
C GLN A 133 -18.26 -20.57 -15.97
N THR A 134 -17.01 -20.20 -15.73
CA THR A 134 -16.19 -20.79 -14.66
C THR A 134 -16.07 -19.84 -13.51
N SER A 135 -16.25 -20.33 -12.27
CA SER A 135 -15.93 -19.56 -11.08
C SER A 135 -14.42 -19.53 -10.89
N ARG A 136 -13.85 -18.33 -10.74
CA ARG A 136 -12.44 -18.15 -10.41
C ARG A 136 -12.28 -17.42 -9.10
N GLU A 137 -11.32 -17.86 -8.32
CA GLU A 137 -10.89 -17.17 -7.11
C GLU A 137 -10.05 -15.94 -7.49
N VAL A 138 -10.26 -14.83 -6.77
CA VAL A 138 -9.48 -13.60 -6.91
C VAL A 138 -8.67 -13.40 -5.64
N LEU A 139 -7.38 -13.27 -5.79
CA LEU A 139 -6.43 -13.03 -4.72
C LEU A 139 -5.81 -11.65 -4.86
N LEU A 140 -5.38 -11.08 -3.74
CA LEU A 140 -4.51 -9.91 -3.69
C LEU A 140 -3.17 -10.36 -3.11
N ALA A 141 -2.07 -9.98 -3.74
CA ALA A 141 -0.73 -10.23 -3.22
C ALA A 141 0.13 -8.96 -3.29
N ARG A 142 0.97 -8.75 -2.26
CA ARG A 142 1.94 -7.66 -2.23
C ARG A 142 3.34 -8.16 -1.93
N GLY A 143 4.36 -7.36 -2.30
CA GLY A 143 5.76 -7.66 -2.02
C GLY A 143 6.31 -8.86 -2.79
N LEU A 144 5.76 -9.16 -3.96
CA LEU A 144 6.25 -10.23 -4.84
C LEU A 144 7.62 -9.90 -5.49
N GLY A 145 8.17 -8.72 -5.25
CA GLY A 145 9.54 -8.34 -5.59
C GLY A 145 10.54 -8.48 -4.43
N ALA A 146 10.09 -8.86 -3.23
CA ALA A 146 10.93 -9.01 -2.05
C ALA A 146 11.71 -10.34 -2.06
N GLU A 147 12.69 -10.48 -1.16
CA GLU A 147 13.51 -11.70 -1.05
C GLU A 147 12.68 -12.97 -0.74
N ASP A 148 11.55 -12.81 -0.04
CA ASP A 148 10.62 -13.90 0.29
C ASP A 148 9.52 -14.13 -0.75
N ALA A 149 9.62 -13.53 -1.93
CA ALA A 149 8.62 -13.58 -3.00
C ALA A 149 8.17 -15.01 -3.34
N ALA A 150 9.09 -15.99 -3.37
CA ALA A 150 8.76 -17.38 -3.66
C ALA A 150 7.81 -17.99 -2.61
N ARG A 151 7.96 -17.64 -1.34
CA ARG A 151 7.07 -18.07 -0.26
C ARG A 151 5.67 -17.46 -0.44
N ILE A 152 5.60 -16.17 -0.75
CA ILE A 152 4.34 -15.46 -1.01
C ILE A 152 3.65 -16.04 -2.25
N ALA A 153 4.39 -16.26 -3.34
CA ALA A 153 3.87 -16.84 -4.58
C ALA A 153 3.34 -18.28 -4.35
N ALA A 154 3.96 -19.08 -3.47
CA ALA A 154 3.48 -20.40 -3.11
C ALA A 154 2.07 -20.34 -2.48
N HIS A 155 1.81 -19.39 -1.60
CA HIS A 155 0.46 -19.19 -1.02
C HIS A 155 -0.55 -18.74 -2.07
N ALA A 156 -0.17 -17.83 -2.96
CA ALA A 156 -1.05 -17.34 -4.02
C ALA A 156 -1.30 -18.38 -5.14
N GLY A 157 -0.38 -19.32 -5.35
CA GLY A 157 -0.46 -20.35 -6.39
C GLY A 157 -1.25 -21.62 -6.03
N GLN A 158 -1.67 -21.78 -4.77
CA GLN A 158 -2.34 -23.02 -4.30
C GLN A 158 -3.78 -23.18 -4.79
N ALA A 159 -4.48 -22.11 -5.09
CA ALA A 159 -5.84 -22.15 -5.63
C ALA A 159 -5.81 -22.49 -7.13
N GLY A 160 -6.68 -23.37 -7.58
CA GLY A 160 -6.73 -23.83 -8.98
C GLY A 160 -6.95 -22.69 -9.99
N ARG A 161 -5.92 -22.16 -10.63
CA ARG A 161 -5.92 -21.05 -11.60
C ARG A 161 -6.58 -19.77 -11.06
N PRO A 162 -6.12 -19.21 -9.95
CA PRO A 162 -6.66 -17.94 -9.44
C PRO A 162 -6.28 -16.78 -10.37
N ILE A 163 -7.00 -15.67 -10.20
CA ILE A 163 -6.56 -14.36 -10.69
C ILE A 163 -5.83 -13.70 -9.53
N VAL A 164 -4.57 -13.30 -9.72
CA VAL A 164 -3.79 -12.62 -8.68
C VAL A 164 -3.65 -11.16 -9.03
N LEU A 165 -4.26 -10.29 -8.24
CA LEU A 165 -4.02 -8.86 -8.28
C LEU A 165 -2.74 -8.56 -7.50
N ILE A 166 -1.86 -7.76 -8.08
CA ILE A 166 -0.57 -7.42 -7.47
C ILE A 166 -0.46 -5.91 -7.29
N SER A 167 0.10 -5.49 -6.16
CA SER A 167 0.32 -4.07 -5.87
C SER A 167 1.52 -3.48 -6.61
N GLY A 168 2.55 -4.29 -6.81
CA GLY A 168 3.79 -3.91 -7.49
C GLY A 168 3.91 -4.41 -8.92
N GLN A 169 5.13 -4.70 -9.31
CA GLN A 169 5.44 -5.26 -10.62
C GLN A 169 5.17 -6.77 -10.66
N GLU A 170 4.90 -7.28 -11.86
CA GLU A 170 4.74 -8.71 -12.06
C GLU A 170 6.06 -9.44 -11.73
N PRO A 171 6.00 -10.44 -10.83
CA PRO A 171 7.20 -11.17 -10.43
C PRO A 171 7.70 -12.04 -11.58
N PRO A 172 9.01 -12.30 -11.66
CA PRO A 172 9.57 -13.23 -12.62
C PRO A 172 8.93 -14.63 -12.50
N SER A 173 8.80 -15.34 -13.60
CA SER A 173 8.12 -16.65 -13.65
C SER A 173 8.74 -17.71 -12.71
N HIS A 174 10.04 -17.63 -12.43
CA HIS A 174 10.73 -18.58 -11.54
C HIS A 174 10.35 -18.43 -10.05
N VAL A 175 9.69 -17.34 -9.67
CA VAL A 175 9.17 -17.11 -8.30
C VAL A 175 8.01 -18.08 -8.00
N TRP A 176 7.27 -18.50 -9.03
CA TRP A 176 6.12 -19.37 -8.87
C TRP A 176 6.54 -20.86 -8.79
N PRO A 177 5.96 -21.64 -7.85
CA PRO A 177 6.31 -23.05 -7.68
C PRO A 177 5.79 -23.98 -8.80
N GLY A 178 5.34 -23.42 -9.89
CA GLY A 178 4.76 -24.12 -11.04
C GLY A 178 4.37 -23.16 -12.14
N ARG A 179 3.28 -23.45 -12.86
CA ARG A 179 2.77 -22.53 -13.88
C ARG A 179 2.28 -21.23 -13.20
N PRO A 180 2.79 -20.05 -13.58
CA PRO A 180 2.32 -18.80 -13.05
C PRO A 180 0.80 -18.62 -13.20
N PRO A 181 0.09 -18.11 -12.19
CA PRO A 181 -1.30 -17.72 -12.33
C PRO A 181 -1.39 -16.48 -13.24
N ALA A 182 -2.61 -16.10 -13.60
CA ALA A 182 -2.84 -14.84 -14.27
C ALA A 182 -2.62 -13.68 -13.26
N CYS A 183 -1.56 -12.89 -13.45
CA CYS A 183 -1.22 -11.75 -12.62
C CYS A 183 -1.66 -10.45 -13.28
N VAL A 184 -2.28 -9.55 -12.52
CA VAL A 184 -2.70 -8.24 -13.00
C VAL A 184 -2.34 -7.16 -11.99
N ALA A 185 -1.56 -6.16 -12.42
CA ALA A 185 -1.23 -5.04 -11.55
C ALA A 185 -2.45 -4.17 -11.28
N LEU A 186 -2.66 -3.79 -10.00
CA LEU A 186 -3.76 -2.92 -9.57
C LEU A 186 -3.76 -1.60 -10.32
N SER A 187 -2.60 -1.05 -10.62
CA SER A 187 -2.45 0.20 -11.39
C SER A 187 -3.04 0.15 -12.81
N ARG A 188 -3.26 -1.05 -13.36
CA ARG A 188 -3.85 -1.23 -14.70
C ARG A 188 -5.37 -1.27 -14.67
N VAL A 189 -5.96 -1.74 -13.60
CA VAL A 189 -7.41 -2.04 -13.53
C VAL A 189 -8.16 -1.22 -12.49
N MET A 190 -7.46 -0.48 -11.62
CA MET A 190 -8.07 0.36 -10.61
C MET A 190 -7.90 1.84 -10.93
N SER A 191 -8.96 2.61 -10.81
CA SER A 191 -8.97 4.06 -10.96
C SER A 191 -9.73 4.69 -9.79
N GLN A 192 -9.38 5.94 -9.48
CA GLN A 192 -10.08 6.73 -8.47
C GLN A 192 -11.07 7.67 -9.16
N HIS A 193 -12.30 7.65 -8.68
CA HIS A 193 -13.36 8.56 -9.07
C HIS A 193 -13.86 9.33 -7.86
N ALA A 194 -14.65 10.38 -8.09
CA ALA A 194 -15.23 11.18 -7.00
C ALA A 194 -16.05 10.34 -5.99
N THR A 195 -16.61 9.22 -6.43
CA THR A 195 -17.41 8.29 -5.61
C THR A 195 -16.61 7.20 -4.93
N GLY A 196 -15.33 7.02 -5.27
CA GLY A 196 -14.49 5.99 -4.68
C GLY A 196 -13.53 5.29 -5.65
N LEU A 197 -13.08 4.11 -5.25
CA LEU A 197 -12.28 3.23 -6.09
C LEU A 197 -13.19 2.52 -7.09
N GLN A 198 -12.82 2.51 -8.36
CA GLN A 198 -13.52 1.80 -9.41
C GLN A 198 -12.59 0.82 -10.11
N ALA A 199 -13.10 -0.38 -10.41
CA ALA A 199 -12.39 -1.39 -11.16
C ALA A 199 -12.87 -1.43 -12.63
N ASP A 200 -11.93 -1.50 -13.57
CA ASP A 200 -12.22 -1.85 -14.95
C ASP A 200 -12.28 -3.38 -15.09
N VAL A 201 -13.48 -3.92 -14.88
CA VAL A 201 -13.74 -5.37 -14.93
C VAL A 201 -13.59 -5.89 -16.36
N VAL A 202 -13.90 -5.09 -17.37
CA VAL A 202 -13.75 -5.51 -18.78
C VAL A 202 -12.27 -5.69 -19.12
N LEU A 203 -11.46 -4.69 -18.79
CA LEU A 203 -10.01 -4.78 -18.98
C LEU A 203 -9.40 -5.93 -18.16
N LEU A 204 -9.83 -6.13 -16.91
CA LEU A 204 -9.41 -7.28 -16.11
C LEU A 204 -9.73 -8.58 -16.85
N HIS A 205 -10.89 -8.68 -17.48
CA HIS A 205 -11.31 -9.83 -18.28
C HIS A 205 -10.38 -10.06 -19.49
N ASP A 206 -10.02 -9.04 -20.21
CA ASP A 206 -9.16 -9.14 -21.38
C ASP A 206 -7.71 -9.54 -21.04
N LEU A 207 -7.22 -9.12 -19.87
CA LEU A 207 -5.86 -9.40 -19.42
C LEU A 207 -5.65 -10.84 -18.92
N VAL A 208 -6.72 -11.60 -18.64
CA VAL A 208 -6.67 -12.90 -17.95
C VAL A 208 -7.07 -14.06 -18.89
N GLN A 209 -7.32 -13.77 -20.15
CA GLN A 209 -7.54 -14.79 -21.18
C GLN A 209 -6.22 -15.50 -21.50
#